data_1923a2b4f360ab2abeb5462fae85c9ac
#
_entry.id   1923a2b4f360ab2abeb5462fae85c9ac
#
_cell.length_a   1.000
_cell.length_b   1.000
_cell.length_c   1.000
_cell.angle_alpha   90.00
_cell.angle_beta   90.00
_cell.angle_gamma   90.00
#
_symmetry.space_group_name_H-M   'P 1'
#
loop_
_entity.id
_entity.type
_entity.pdbx_description
1 polymer ?
#
loop_
_entity_poly.entity_id
_entity_poly.type
_entity_poly.pdbx_seq_one_letter_code
_entity_poly.pdbx_strand_id
1 'polypeptide(L)'
;MKLINDNFDDYFESGAPKSDNAPHQETEEEREERELIESTIERRSNKKRIFLALGTLALLLLIFFFVRDRYFHAYQESDVKGRIADVSLRGSLFKTYECKMLSYDVVAPGNVVKSEFNFTVTDDSIAHALGQLKQTPIAVQVHYKEYKSSVPWRGETKYIVTNIDTVTIDTYNNNVKDIPLPQAPQEAAEKID
;
A
#
# COMPACT_ATOMS: atom_id res chain seq x y z
N MET A 1 80.84 -49.24 22.31
CA MET A 1 79.60 -48.81 22.96
C MET A 1 78.45 -49.33 22.13
N LYS A 2 77.73 -50.35 22.56
CA LYS A 2 76.80 -51.15 21.78
C LYS A 2 75.44 -50.40 21.74
N LEU A 3 74.96 -50.14 20.54
CA LEU A 3 73.64 -49.61 20.32
C LEU A 3 72.67 -50.77 20.25
N ILE A 4 71.66 -50.67 21.10
CA ILE A 4 70.56 -51.60 21.23
C ILE A 4 69.61 -51.35 20.03
N ASN A 5 69.43 -52.45 19.31
CA ASN A 5 68.51 -52.49 18.18
C ASN A 5 67.23 -53.17 18.73
N ASP A 6 66.27 -52.36 19.11
CA ASP A 6 65.02 -52.88 19.61
C ASP A 6 64.00 -53.04 18.46
N ASN A 7 63.65 -54.28 18.26
CA ASN A 7 62.63 -54.79 17.38
C ASN A 7 61.29 -54.12 17.73
N PHE A 8 60.95 -53.08 17.06
CA PHE A 8 59.63 -52.44 17.14
C PHE A 8 58.68 -52.94 16.03
N ASP A 9 59.20 -53.71 15.09
CA ASP A 9 58.38 -54.14 13.93
C ASP A 9 57.60 -55.43 14.12
N ASP A 10 57.77 -56.13 15.26
CA ASP A 10 57.13 -57.43 15.47
C ASP A 10 55.73 -57.35 16.13
N TYR A 11 55.31 -56.20 16.49
CA TYR A 11 53.99 -56.06 17.15
C TYR A 11 52.83 -55.66 16.22
N PHE A 12 53.12 -55.40 14.97
CA PHE A 12 52.08 -54.92 14.05
C PHE A 12 51.51 -55.97 13.09
N GLU A 13 52.03 -57.21 13.15
CA GLU A 13 51.67 -58.23 12.13
C GLU A 13 50.71 -59.32 12.61
N SER A 14 50.15 -59.18 13.81
CA SER A 14 49.17 -60.19 14.31
C SER A 14 47.92 -59.53 14.84
N GLY A 15 47.11 -59.00 13.98
CA GLY A 15 45.80 -58.47 14.44
C GLY A 15 45.01 -57.65 13.41
N ALA A 16 45.29 -57.82 12.13
CA ALA A 16 44.30 -57.34 11.16
C ALA A 16 43.04 -58.18 11.28
N PRO A 17 41.88 -57.61 11.67
CA PRO A 17 40.63 -58.35 11.64
C PRO A 17 40.41 -58.69 10.15
N LYS A 18 40.32 -59.98 9.86
CA LYS A 18 39.82 -60.45 8.56
C LYS A 18 38.50 -59.77 8.33
N SER A 19 38.49 -58.85 7.39
CA SER A 19 37.27 -58.32 6.84
C SER A 19 36.52 -59.50 6.21
N ASP A 20 35.67 -60.15 6.95
CA ASP A 20 34.63 -61.00 6.42
C ASP A 20 33.65 -60.10 5.70
N ASN A 21 34.01 -59.67 4.50
CA ASN A 21 33.11 -59.09 3.50
C ASN A 21 32.25 -60.24 2.90
N ALA A 22 31.62 -61.05 3.75
CA ALA A 22 30.46 -61.78 3.30
C ALA A 22 29.35 -60.75 3.19
N PRO A 23 28.66 -60.64 2.06
CA PRO A 23 27.47 -59.81 1.95
C PRO A 23 26.48 -60.28 3.00
N HIS A 24 26.22 -59.44 3.99
CA HIS A 24 25.20 -59.68 4.97
C HIS A 24 23.89 -59.84 4.23
N GLN A 25 23.43 -61.09 4.07
CA GLN A 25 22.11 -61.36 3.52
C GLN A 25 21.12 -60.82 4.54
N GLU A 26 20.60 -59.64 4.27
CA GLU A 26 19.50 -59.07 5.02
C GLU A 26 18.35 -60.08 5.05
N THR A 27 17.90 -60.43 6.20
CA THR A 27 16.72 -61.28 6.38
C THR A 27 15.49 -60.55 5.87
N GLU A 28 14.49 -61.30 5.39
CA GLU A 28 13.23 -60.68 4.90
C GLU A 28 12.59 -59.78 5.98
N GLU A 29 12.71 -60.14 7.26
CA GLU A 29 12.23 -59.34 8.40
C GLU A 29 12.97 -57.98 8.51
N GLU A 30 14.26 -57.93 8.31
CA GLU A 30 15.01 -56.68 8.32
C GLU A 30 14.68 -55.76 7.15
N ARG A 31 14.31 -56.31 6.01
CA ARG A 31 13.82 -55.54 4.85
C ARG A 31 12.45 -54.96 5.12
N GLU A 32 11.52 -55.76 5.64
CA GLU A 32 10.18 -55.30 6.02
C GLU A 32 10.25 -54.18 7.07
N GLU A 33 11.10 -54.32 8.09
CA GLU A 33 11.30 -53.28 9.11
C GLU A 33 11.87 -51.98 8.50
N ARG A 34 12.83 -52.07 7.59
CA ARG A 34 13.38 -50.89 6.88
C ARG A 34 12.33 -50.23 6.02
N GLU A 35 11.57 -50.97 5.24
CA GLU A 35 10.49 -50.42 4.42
C GLU A 35 9.42 -49.73 5.26
N LEU A 36 9.07 -50.31 6.41
CA LEU A 36 8.12 -49.71 7.36
C LEU A 36 8.68 -48.42 7.98
N ILE A 37 9.93 -48.40 8.34
CA ILE A 37 10.62 -47.21 8.87
C ILE A 37 10.72 -46.13 7.81
N GLU A 38 11.14 -46.48 6.60
CA GLU A 38 11.27 -45.56 5.47
C GLU A 38 9.94 -44.95 5.07
N SER A 39 8.89 -45.77 4.94
CA SER A 39 7.54 -45.31 4.64
C SER A 39 6.98 -44.39 5.74
N THR A 40 7.33 -44.65 7.00
CA THR A 40 6.90 -43.84 8.14
C THR A 40 7.62 -42.49 8.14
N ILE A 41 8.91 -42.48 7.81
CA ILE A 41 9.73 -41.25 7.70
C ILE A 41 9.25 -40.39 6.55
N GLU A 42 9.00 -40.98 5.38
CA GLU A 42 8.46 -40.26 4.21
C GLU A 42 7.09 -39.66 4.50
N ARG A 43 6.20 -40.44 5.12
CA ARG A 43 4.86 -39.96 5.49
C ARG A 43 4.91 -38.79 6.48
N ARG A 44 5.87 -38.81 7.42
CA ARG A 44 6.08 -37.73 8.40
C ARG A 44 6.71 -36.50 7.76
N SER A 45 7.63 -36.68 6.84
CA SER A 45 8.27 -35.59 6.08
C SER A 45 7.25 -34.88 5.18
N ASN A 46 6.42 -35.62 4.47
CA ASN A 46 5.40 -35.08 3.59
C ASN A 46 4.33 -34.29 4.36
N LYS A 47 3.91 -34.76 5.52
CA LYS A 47 2.98 -34.03 6.39
C LYS A 47 3.58 -32.68 6.81
N LYS A 48 4.83 -32.63 7.24
CA LYS A 48 5.51 -31.37 7.61
C LYS A 48 5.59 -30.39 6.42
N ARG A 49 5.90 -30.88 5.22
CA ARG A 49 5.93 -30.09 3.99
C ARG A 49 4.55 -29.53 3.64
N ILE A 50 3.50 -30.35 3.79
CA ILE A 50 2.11 -29.92 3.57
C ILE A 50 1.70 -28.84 4.58
N PHE A 51 2.01 -29.04 5.86
CA PHE A 51 1.72 -28.02 6.87
C PHE A 51 2.48 -26.71 6.62
N LEU A 52 3.73 -26.80 6.20
CA LEU A 52 4.52 -25.61 5.85
C LEU A 52 3.95 -24.92 4.62
N ALA A 53 3.55 -25.66 3.58
CA ALA A 53 2.92 -25.12 2.39
C ALA A 53 1.56 -24.46 2.70
N LEU A 54 0.74 -25.08 3.55
CA LEU A 54 -0.51 -24.48 4.01
C LEU A 54 -0.28 -23.22 4.84
N GLY A 55 0.72 -23.22 5.71
CA GLY A 55 1.10 -22.05 6.51
C GLY A 55 1.59 -20.89 5.64
N THR A 56 2.43 -21.16 4.64
CA THR A 56 2.88 -20.13 3.70
C THR A 56 1.74 -19.61 2.84
N LEU A 57 0.84 -20.48 2.38
CA LEU A 57 -0.35 -20.06 1.64
C LEU A 57 -1.27 -19.17 2.48
N ALA A 58 -1.52 -19.54 3.73
CA ALA A 58 -2.31 -18.75 4.66
C ALA A 58 -1.68 -17.37 4.92
N LEU A 59 -0.37 -17.32 5.11
CA LEU A 59 0.37 -16.07 5.26
C LEU A 59 0.27 -15.17 4.02
N LEU A 60 0.42 -15.75 2.82
CA LEU A 60 0.28 -15.01 1.57
C LEU A 60 -1.14 -14.44 1.40
N LEU A 61 -2.17 -15.22 1.75
CA LEU A 61 -3.55 -14.75 1.74
C LEU A 61 -3.78 -13.60 2.72
N LEU A 62 -3.24 -13.68 3.93
CA LEU A 62 -3.32 -12.60 4.91
C LEU A 62 -2.65 -11.31 4.39
N ILE A 63 -1.45 -11.43 3.82
CA ILE A 63 -0.74 -10.29 3.20
C ILE A 63 -1.58 -9.72 2.05
N PHE A 64 -2.12 -10.59 1.19
CA PHE A 64 -2.95 -10.17 0.06
C PHE A 64 -4.20 -9.40 0.52
N PHE A 65 -4.94 -9.90 1.52
CA PHE A 65 -6.11 -9.22 2.06
C PHE A 65 -5.75 -7.89 2.73
N PHE A 66 -4.64 -7.86 3.47
CA PHE A 66 -4.14 -6.64 4.10
C PHE A 66 -3.78 -5.56 3.08
N VAL A 67 -3.04 -5.94 2.03
CA VAL A 67 -2.66 -5.02 0.94
C VAL A 67 -3.91 -4.54 0.20
N ARG A 68 -4.83 -5.46 -0.12
CA ARG A 68 -6.09 -5.10 -0.79
C ARG A 68 -6.89 -4.07 0.02
N ASP A 69 -7.09 -4.30 1.31
CA ASP A 69 -7.83 -3.36 2.17
C ASP A 69 -7.13 -2.01 2.30
N ARG A 70 -5.81 -2.04 2.46
CA ARG A 70 -5.02 -0.82 2.66
C ARG A 70 -4.96 0.09 1.44
N TYR A 71 -4.87 -0.50 0.24
CA TYR A 71 -4.56 0.26 -0.98
C TYR A 71 -5.72 0.36 -1.96
N PHE A 72 -6.67 -0.55 -1.95
CA PHE A 72 -7.74 -0.59 -2.96
C PHE A 72 -9.11 -0.15 -2.42
N HIS A 73 -9.35 -0.19 -1.11
CA HIS A 73 -10.59 0.31 -0.55
C HIS A 73 -10.56 1.82 -0.35
N ALA A 74 -11.55 2.51 -0.90
CA ALA A 74 -11.81 3.90 -0.56
C ALA A 74 -12.29 3.98 0.89
N TYR A 75 -11.67 4.89 1.65
CA TYR A 75 -12.03 5.11 3.05
C TYR A 75 -13.30 5.97 3.17
N GLN A 76 -13.43 6.97 2.30
CA GLN A 76 -14.50 7.94 2.33
C GLN A 76 -14.76 8.47 0.91
N GLU A 77 -16.02 8.81 0.64
CA GLU A 77 -16.42 9.59 -0.52
C GLU A 77 -16.95 10.93 -0.02
N SER A 78 -16.55 12.02 -0.64
CA SER A 78 -16.95 13.36 -0.24
C SER A 78 -16.86 14.30 -1.45
N ASP A 79 -17.35 15.50 -1.26
CA ASP A 79 -17.28 16.56 -2.26
C ASP A 79 -16.67 17.82 -1.67
N VAL A 80 -16.05 18.60 -2.54
CA VAL A 80 -15.49 19.89 -2.17
C VAL A 80 -15.77 20.90 -3.28
N LYS A 81 -16.07 22.13 -2.89
CA LYS A 81 -16.34 23.26 -3.82
C LYS A 81 -15.18 24.24 -3.78
N GLY A 82 -14.80 24.69 -4.95
CA GLY A 82 -13.71 25.65 -5.04
C GLY A 82 -13.42 26.06 -6.47
N ARG A 83 -12.33 26.78 -6.67
CA ARG A 83 -11.84 27.22 -7.97
C ARG A 83 -10.55 26.49 -8.30
N ILE A 84 -10.43 26.06 -9.55
CA ILE A 84 -9.23 25.39 -10.02
C ILE A 84 -8.08 26.40 -10.14
N ALA A 85 -7.02 26.15 -9.41
CA ALA A 85 -5.81 26.96 -9.42
C ALA A 85 -4.79 26.42 -10.44
N ASP A 86 -4.58 25.11 -10.43
CA ASP A 86 -3.61 24.46 -11.31
C ASP A 86 -4.02 23.03 -11.69
N VAL A 87 -3.63 22.63 -12.90
CA VAL A 87 -3.74 21.27 -13.44
C VAL A 87 -2.42 20.94 -14.10
N SER A 88 -1.73 19.93 -13.62
CA SER A 88 -0.42 19.53 -14.13
C SER A 88 -0.33 18.02 -14.29
N LEU A 89 0.21 17.57 -15.43
CA LEU A 89 0.50 16.15 -15.67
C LEU A 89 1.84 15.80 -14.99
N ARG A 90 1.83 14.87 -14.06
CA ARG A 90 3.00 14.45 -13.31
C ARG A 90 3.21 12.94 -13.35
N GLY A 91 4.38 12.51 -12.90
CA GLY A 91 4.79 11.11 -12.87
C GLY A 91 5.75 10.72 -13.99
N SER A 92 6.69 9.83 -13.70
CA SER A 92 7.66 9.35 -14.69
C SER A 92 7.21 8.07 -15.37
N LEU A 93 6.79 7.06 -14.60
CA LEU A 93 6.33 5.78 -15.11
C LEU A 93 4.80 5.74 -15.25
N PHE A 94 4.10 6.24 -14.25
CA PHE A 94 2.64 6.40 -14.27
C PHE A 94 2.34 7.88 -14.28
N LYS A 95 1.72 8.34 -15.36
CA LYS A 95 1.35 9.75 -15.52
C LYS A 95 -0.06 9.96 -15.01
N THR A 96 -0.22 10.89 -14.09
CA THR A 96 -1.50 11.28 -13.50
C THR A 96 -1.62 12.80 -13.50
N TYR A 97 -2.84 13.30 -13.56
CA TYR A 97 -3.09 14.72 -13.48
C TYR A 97 -3.21 15.13 -12.01
N GLU A 98 -2.26 15.94 -11.56
CA GLU A 98 -2.27 16.51 -10.24
C GLU A 98 -2.86 17.92 -10.29
N CYS A 99 -3.93 18.10 -9.54
CA CYS A 99 -4.72 19.32 -9.55
C CYS A 99 -4.66 20.01 -8.19
N LYS A 100 -4.69 21.34 -8.26
CA LYS A 100 -4.82 22.20 -7.08
C LYS A 100 -6.09 23.01 -7.20
N MET A 101 -6.85 23.06 -6.13
CA MET A 101 -8.07 23.83 -5.99
C MET A 101 -7.99 24.72 -4.76
N LEU A 102 -8.53 25.93 -4.87
CA LEU A 102 -8.77 26.81 -3.76
C LEU A 102 -10.19 26.62 -3.27
N SER A 103 -10.32 26.00 -2.12
CA SER A 103 -11.59 25.85 -1.40
C SER A 103 -11.84 27.03 -0.48
N TYR A 104 -13.09 27.37 -0.30
CA TYR A 104 -13.52 28.43 0.60
C TYR A 104 -14.44 27.83 1.66
N ASP A 105 -13.93 27.71 2.87
CA ASP A 105 -14.70 27.24 4.01
C ASP A 105 -15.13 28.41 4.87
N VAL A 106 -16.43 28.47 5.17
CA VAL A 106 -16.98 29.46 6.08
C VAL A 106 -16.89 28.92 7.50
N VAL A 107 -15.94 29.40 8.26
CA VAL A 107 -15.71 28.94 9.64
C VAL A 107 -16.63 29.66 10.63
N ALA A 108 -16.97 30.93 10.32
CA ALA A 108 -17.90 31.74 11.10
C ALA A 108 -18.50 32.84 10.21
N PRO A 109 -19.63 33.46 10.60
CA PRO A 109 -20.18 34.58 9.86
C PRO A 109 -19.11 35.67 9.64
N GLY A 110 -18.80 35.95 8.37
CA GLY A 110 -17.78 36.92 7.99
C GLY A 110 -16.31 36.44 8.00
N ASN A 111 -16.05 35.22 8.43
CA ASN A 111 -14.70 34.64 8.41
C ASN A 111 -14.62 33.49 7.38
N VAL A 112 -14.05 33.79 6.22
CA VAL A 112 -13.81 32.83 5.13
C VAL A 112 -12.36 32.42 5.15
N VAL A 113 -12.09 31.16 5.40
CA VAL A 113 -10.76 30.58 5.33
C VAL A 113 -10.56 29.99 3.93
N LYS A 114 -9.48 30.41 3.28
CA LYS A 114 -9.03 29.81 2.03
C LYS A 114 -8.14 28.63 2.36
N SER A 115 -8.49 27.45 1.85
CA SER A 115 -7.66 26.28 1.97
C SER A 115 -7.26 25.77 0.58
N GLU A 116 -6.05 25.23 0.45
CA GLU A 116 -5.63 24.55 -0.75
C GLU A 116 -6.01 23.07 -0.65
N PHE A 117 -6.73 22.59 -1.63
CA PHE A 117 -7.06 21.18 -1.76
C PHE A 117 -6.35 20.60 -2.98
N ASN A 118 -5.46 19.62 -2.73
CA ASN A 118 -4.71 18.92 -3.75
C ASN A 118 -5.32 17.55 -3.99
N PHE A 119 -5.56 17.21 -5.25
CA PHE A 119 -6.17 15.96 -5.65
C PHE A 119 -5.63 15.44 -6.97
N THR A 120 -5.81 14.15 -7.22
CA THR A 120 -5.40 13.49 -8.45
C THR A 120 -6.62 13.17 -9.31
N VAL A 121 -6.46 13.33 -10.60
CA VAL A 121 -7.44 12.93 -11.62
C VAL A 121 -6.81 11.86 -12.49
N THR A 122 -7.50 10.72 -12.62
CA THR A 122 -7.05 9.60 -13.46
C THR A 122 -7.74 9.56 -14.81
N ASP A 123 -8.87 10.28 -14.95
CA ASP A 123 -9.64 10.37 -16.18
C ASP A 123 -9.20 11.59 -17.02
N ASP A 124 -8.78 11.35 -18.26
CA ASP A 124 -8.32 12.38 -19.17
C ASP A 124 -9.43 13.39 -19.50
N SER A 125 -10.67 12.94 -19.62
CA SER A 125 -11.81 13.81 -19.93
C SER A 125 -12.07 14.82 -18.83
N ILE A 126 -12.04 14.35 -17.57
CA ILE A 126 -12.18 15.20 -16.39
C ILE A 126 -10.99 16.16 -16.29
N ALA A 127 -9.78 15.67 -16.52
CA ALA A 127 -8.57 16.49 -16.47
C ALA A 127 -8.59 17.62 -17.54
N HIS A 128 -9.05 17.32 -18.75
CA HIS A 128 -9.22 18.31 -19.80
C HIS A 128 -10.28 19.36 -19.44
N ALA A 129 -11.43 18.93 -18.92
CA ALA A 129 -12.48 19.84 -18.46
C ALA A 129 -11.98 20.77 -17.34
N LEU A 130 -11.27 20.24 -16.36
CA LEU A 130 -10.64 21.04 -15.30
C LEU A 130 -9.56 21.99 -15.85
N GLY A 131 -8.81 21.54 -16.87
CA GLY A 131 -7.83 22.38 -17.54
C GLY A 131 -8.44 23.60 -18.21
N GLN A 132 -9.62 23.47 -18.81
CA GLN A 132 -10.36 24.59 -19.40
C GLN A 132 -10.89 25.56 -18.33
N LEU A 133 -11.18 25.07 -17.15
CA LEU A 133 -11.66 25.87 -16.02
C LEU A 133 -10.53 26.49 -15.21
N LYS A 134 -9.26 26.18 -15.53
CA LYS A 134 -8.09 26.75 -14.88
C LYS A 134 -8.12 28.28 -15.01
N GLN A 135 -7.92 28.96 -13.90
CA GLN A 135 -7.88 30.42 -13.79
C GLN A 135 -9.19 31.13 -14.15
N THR A 136 -10.26 30.39 -14.42
CA THR A 136 -11.58 31.00 -14.57
C THR A 136 -12.19 31.34 -13.21
N PRO A 137 -13.11 32.31 -13.12
CA PRO A 137 -13.85 32.60 -11.89
C PRO A 137 -14.92 31.56 -11.56
N ILE A 138 -15.07 30.52 -12.38
CA ILE A 138 -16.12 29.52 -12.24
C ILE A 138 -15.77 28.58 -11.07
N ALA A 139 -16.73 28.41 -10.16
CA ALA A 139 -16.62 27.44 -9.09
C ALA A 139 -16.99 26.04 -9.61
N VAL A 140 -16.26 25.04 -9.14
CA VAL A 140 -16.44 23.64 -9.49
C VAL A 140 -16.68 22.87 -8.19
N GLN A 141 -17.65 21.97 -8.22
CA GLN A 141 -17.81 20.95 -7.20
C GLN A 141 -17.13 19.68 -7.70
N VAL A 142 -16.20 19.17 -6.89
CA VAL A 142 -15.40 18.01 -7.21
C VAL A 142 -15.80 16.89 -6.28
N HIS A 143 -16.25 15.77 -6.86
CA HIS A 143 -16.57 14.55 -6.11
C HIS A 143 -15.33 13.65 -6.10
N TYR A 144 -14.89 13.27 -4.93
CA TYR A 144 -13.66 12.51 -4.77
C TYR A 144 -13.81 11.33 -3.80
N LYS A 145 -12.97 10.33 -4.02
CA LYS A 145 -12.76 9.21 -3.10
C LYS A 145 -11.45 9.41 -2.37
N GLU A 146 -11.52 9.34 -1.03
CA GLU A 146 -10.33 9.33 -0.21
C GLU A 146 -9.87 7.90 0.03
N TYR A 147 -8.59 7.64 -0.19
CA TYR A 147 -7.95 6.36 0.09
C TYR A 147 -7.04 6.47 1.31
N LYS A 148 -6.81 5.34 1.99
CA LYS A 148 -5.94 5.29 3.18
C LYS A 148 -4.49 5.66 2.84
N SER A 149 -4.05 5.43 1.59
CA SER A 149 -2.69 5.75 1.13
C SER A 149 -2.69 6.12 -0.34
N SER A 150 -1.77 7.02 -0.73
CA SER A 150 -1.42 7.24 -2.12
C SER A 150 -0.58 6.06 -2.64
N VAL A 151 -0.69 5.77 -3.92
CA VAL A 151 0.12 4.77 -4.61
C VAL A 151 0.57 5.31 -5.96
N PRO A 152 1.82 5.02 -6.40
CA PRO A 152 2.40 5.65 -7.60
C PRO A 152 1.59 5.46 -8.88
N TRP A 153 0.87 4.36 -9.02
CA TRP A 153 0.05 4.08 -10.21
C TRP A 153 -1.33 4.76 -10.20
N ARG A 154 -1.74 5.36 -9.09
CA ARG A 154 -3.03 6.05 -8.94
C ARG A 154 -2.88 7.56 -8.80
N GLY A 155 -1.73 8.04 -8.32
CA GLY A 155 -1.42 9.45 -8.18
C GLY A 155 -0.60 9.80 -6.95
N GLU A 156 -0.19 11.05 -6.86
CA GLU A 156 0.61 11.55 -5.74
C GLU A 156 -0.23 11.76 -4.48
N THR A 157 -1.55 12.04 -4.67
CA THR A 157 -2.45 12.30 -3.55
C THR A 157 -3.31 11.07 -3.21
N LYS A 158 -3.90 11.08 -2.02
CA LYS A 158 -4.88 10.07 -1.60
C LYS A 158 -6.32 10.40 -2.03
N TYR A 159 -6.54 11.59 -2.59
CA TYR A 159 -7.82 12.09 -3.04
C TYR A 159 -7.93 11.91 -4.55
N ILE A 160 -8.79 11.03 -4.99
CA ILE A 160 -8.99 10.70 -6.40
C ILE A 160 -10.34 11.17 -6.85
N VAL A 161 -10.36 12.06 -7.84
CA VAL A 161 -11.60 12.60 -8.38
C VAL A 161 -12.29 11.58 -9.26
N THR A 162 -13.60 11.46 -9.06
CA THR A 162 -14.48 10.55 -9.81
C THR A 162 -15.46 11.30 -10.71
N ASN A 163 -15.88 12.50 -10.31
CA ASN A 163 -16.78 13.33 -11.09
C ASN A 163 -16.57 14.81 -10.76
N ILE A 164 -17.03 15.68 -11.67
CA ILE A 164 -17.02 17.14 -11.50
C ILE A 164 -18.36 17.71 -11.94
N ASP A 165 -18.85 18.69 -11.17
CA ASP A 165 -20.01 19.48 -11.51
C ASP A 165 -19.62 20.96 -11.54
N THR A 166 -20.03 21.67 -12.58
CA THR A 166 -19.88 23.12 -12.64
C THR A 166 -20.97 23.78 -11.79
N VAL A 167 -20.57 24.56 -10.82
CA VAL A 167 -21.52 25.30 -9.97
C VAL A 167 -21.89 26.60 -10.70
N THR A 168 -23.12 26.68 -11.15
CA THR A 168 -23.65 27.93 -11.73
C THR A 168 -23.65 29.01 -10.66
N ILE A 169 -23.37 30.26 -11.05
CA ILE A 169 -23.31 31.44 -10.16
C ILE A 169 -24.54 31.57 -9.27
N ASP A 170 -25.71 31.15 -9.77
CA ASP A 170 -26.96 31.18 -9.01
C ASP A 170 -26.96 30.27 -7.78
N THR A 171 -26.35 29.10 -7.86
CA THR A 171 -26.21 28.17 -6.73
C THR A 171 -25.19 28.69 -5.70
N TYR A 172 -24.14 29.35 -6.16
CA TYR A 172 -23.15 29.98 -5.31
C TYR A 172 -23.76 31.17 -4.54
N ASN A 173 -24.51 32.02 -5.23
CA ASN A 173 -25.16 33.19 -4.63
C ASN A 173 -26.28 32.82 -3.64
N ASN A 174 -26.99 31.72 -3.85
CA ASN A 174 -28.00 31.27 -2.91
C ASN A 174 -27.42 30.79 -1.59
N ASN A 175 -26.25 30.16 -1.63
CA ASN A 175 -25.54 29.77 -0.40
C ASN A 175 -24.82 30.96 0.29
N VAL A 176 -24.56 32.05 -0.44
CA VAL A 176 -23.93 33.27 0.10
C VAL A 176 -24.96 34.27 0.61
N LYS A 177 -26.22 34.23 0.10
CA LYS A 177 -27.30 35.12 0.58
C LYS A 177 -27.67 34.93 2.05
N ASP A 178 -27.40 33.74 2.59
CA ASP A 178 -27.68 33.46 4.01
C ASP A 178 -26.53 33.88 4.94
N ILE A 179 -25.43 34.41 4.37
CA ILE A 179 -24.31 34.97 5.16
C ILE A 179 -24.58 36.47 5.34
N PRO A 180 -24.87 36.94 6.55
CA PRO A 180 -25.02 38.36 6.82
C PRO A 180 -23.74 39.08 6.41
N LEU A 181 -23.81 40.00 5.47
CA LEU A 181 -22.66 40.86 5.13
C LEU A 181 -22.19 41.53 6.40
N PRO A 182 -20.86 41.56 6.67
CA PRO A 182 -20.32 42.35 7.77
C PRO A 182 -20.80 43.79 7.57
N GLN A 183 -21.57 44.29 8.50
CA GLN A 183 -21.92 45.73 8.49
C GLN A 183 -20.56 46.47 8.57
N ALA A 184 -20.31 47.31 7.58
CA ALA A 184 -19.17 48.23 7.66
C ALA A 184 -19.25 48.98 9.01
N PRO A 185 -18.12 49.16 9.70
CA PRO A 185 -18.10 49.96 10.90
C PRO A 185 -18.77 51.31 10.59
N GLN A 186 -19.89 51.61 11.23
CA GLN A 186 -20.44 52.95 11.18
C GLN A 186 -19.38 53.83 11.86
N GLU A 187 -18.59 54.46 11.04
CA GLU A 187 -17.70 55.51 11.47
C GLU A 187 -18.58 56.57 12.16
N ALA A 188 -18.42 56.65 13.44
CA ALA A 188 -19.10 57.60 14.24
C ALA A 188 -18.90 58.99 13.65
N ALA A 189 -19.95 59.53 13.02
CA ALA A 189 -20.02 60.93 12.74
C ALA A 189 -20.11 61.67 14.06
N GLU A 190 -18.99 61.89 14.69
CA GLU A 190 -18.84 62.67 15.89
C GLU A 190 -18.86 64.14 15.51
N LYS A 191 -19.86 64.79 16.07
CA LYS A 191 -20.10 66.20 16.17
C LYS A 191 -18.82 67.01 16.25
N ILE A 192 -18.69 67.93 15.33
CA ILE A 192 -17.91 69.15 15.52
C ILE A 192 -18.93 70.26 15.68
N ASP A 193 -19.12 70.72 16.93
CA ASP A 193 -19.56 72.06 17.30
C ASP A 193 -18.34 72.87 17.64
#